data_feda47993bd5206b998952107e87e2cc
#
_entry.id   feda47993bd5206b998952107e87e2cc
#
_cell.length_a   1.000
_cell.length_b   1.000
_cell.length_c   1.000
_cell.angle_alpha   90.00
_cell.angle_beta   90.00
_cell.angle_gamma   90.00
#
_symmetry.space_group_name_H-M   'P 1'
#
loop_
_entity.id
_entity.type
_entity.pdbx_description
1 polymer ?
#
loop_
_entity_poly.entity_id
_entity_poly.type
_entity_poly.pdbx_seq_one_letter_code
_entity_poly.pdbx_strand_id
1 'polypeptide(L)'
;MSLRIHALQPAAYPRARARWAPALRLGSYALGVALANFAACRGTAYAAVPADATTATPPAPFRAPYLPSGDTEELQEVPSPRDPAVSEMNALRATLDTAPHSLPAAIHLAGAYVDYGRQVGDAHYAGYAEAVIAPWMAQARPPPSVLVTQANILQYRHQFNEARALLQKTLNIDRNNAQAWLTLATLDMVQGDYSSAGKGCSEVIASAGLELGLACSANLRSYTGQARQSLALLHQAESAGGPLPASYRAWVQGLMAESAERLGDWPLAESHYLSALKLLPRDNFLLVAYADFLLDRARPKEVLTLLTDHAQSDTAFLRLALAQSALHSEQAGRYTWIMAARFEALALRGSDFFGREQARFALELQHDPQSALDLARRNWQVQREPWDTRLLLEAAIAAGQPQAASEALDFLQRAKLEDPIIEPLARRLRAQ
;
A
#
# COMPACT_ATOMS: atom_id res chain seq x y z
N MET A 1 4.22 -48.74 46.71
CA MET A 1 5.36 -48.08 46.05
C MET A 1 4.83 -46.86 45.28
N SER A 2 4.78 -45.71 45.95
CA SER A 2 4.21 -44.47 45.38
C SER A 2 5.34 -43.61 44.84
N LEU A 3 5.36 -43.39 43.53
CA LEU A 3 6.26 -42.43 42.91
C LEU A 3 5.68 -41.01 43.01
N ARG A 4 6.32 -40.16 43.79
CA ARG A 4 6.07 -38.72 43.82
C ARG A 4 6.71 -38.07 42.60
N ILE A 5 5.89 -37.43 41.73
CA ILE A 5 6.36 -36.55 40.68
C ILE A 5 6.60 -35.19 41.32
N HIS A 6 7.85 -34.74 41.31
CA HIS A 6 8.22 -33.35 41.66
C HIS A 6 7.85 -32.44 40.52
N ALA A 7 6.95 -31.47 40.74
CA ALA A 7 6.66 -30.38 39.89
C ALA A 7 7.86 -29.42 39.89
N LEU A 8 8.48 -29.23 38.73
CA LEU A 8 9.48 -28.18 38.50
C LEU A 8 8.76 -26.82 38.43
N GLN A 9 9.06 -25.93 39.37
CA GLN A 9 8.65 -24.54 39.34
C GLN A 9 9.31 -23.84 38.12
N PRO A 10 8.57 -23.01 37.38
CA PRO A 10 9.19 -22.23 36.34
C PRO A 10 10.09 -21.13 36.94
N ALA A 11 11.32 -21.09 36.47
CA ALA A 11 12.30 -20.06 36.84
C ALA A 11 11.76 -18.67 36.49
N ALA A 12 11.74 -17.78 37.48
CA ALA A 12 11.38 -16.38 37.32
C ALA A 12 12.42 -15.68 36.45
N TYR A 13 12.08 -15.37 35.20
CA TYR A 13 12.82 -14.46 34.38
C TYR A 13 12.73 -13.05 34.98
N PRO A 14 13.87 -12.33 35.15
CA PRO A 14 13.81 -10.95 35.63
C PRO A 14 13.07 -10.11 34.58
N ARG A 15 12.00 -9.44 35.01
CA ARG A 15 11.33 -8.42 34.22
C ARG A 15 12.30 -7.28 33.98
N ALA A 16 12.99 -7.30 32.84
CA ALA A 16 13.68 -6.12 32.30
C ALA A 16 12.58 -5.08 32.04
N ARG A 17 12.43 -4.11 32.93
CA ARG A 17 11.69 -2.88 32.63
C ARG A 17 12.44 -2.20 31.49
N ALA A 18 12.02 -2.42 30.25
CA ALA A 18 12.42 -1.60 29.13
C ALA A 18 12.00 -0.16 29.48
N ARG A 19 12.97 0.66 29.89
CA ARG A 19 12.81 2.10 29.91
C ARG A 19 12.63 2.52 28.47
N TRP A 20 11.42 2.79 28.07
CA TRP A 20 11.11 3.47 26.82
C TRP A 20 11.85 4.80 26.84
N ALA A 21 12.96 4.87 26.14
CA ALA A 21 13.58 6.14 25.86
C ALA A 21 12.58 6.98 25.04
N PRO A 22 12.43 8.29 25.32
CA PRO A 22 11.46 9.15 24.64
C PRO A 22 11.70 9.34 23.14
N ALA A 23 12.65 8.63 22.55
CA ALA A 23 13.00 8.68 21.13
C ALA A 23 12.20 7.73 20.22
N LEU A 24 11.40 6.81 20.78
CA LEU A 24 10.46 5.99 20.02
C LEU A 24 9.04 6.58 20.11
N ARG A 25 8.88 7.84 19.76
CA ARG A 25 7.69 8.22 19.01
C ARG A 25 7.89 7.53 17.64
N LEU A 26 7.43 6.29 17.54
CA LEU A 26 7.04 5.71 16.28
C LEU A 26 5.98 6.65 15.73
N GLY A 27 6.42 7.70 15.06
CA GLY A 27 5.55 8.42 14.17
C GLY A 27 4.98 7.37 13.24
N SER A 28 3.78 7.57 12.78
CA SER A 28 2.94 6.71 11.95
C SER A 28 3.59 6.07 10.72
N TYR A 29 4.89 6.14 10.62
CA TYR A 29 5.76 5.77 9.51
C TYR A 29 5.84 4.29 9.18
N ALA A 30 5.57 3.42 10.15
CA ALA A 30 5.78 1.98 9.98
C ALA A 30 4.55 1.23 9.48
N LEU A 31 3.39 1.84 9.52
CA LEU A 31 2.13 1.11 9.59
C LEU A 31 1.28 1.19 8.32
N GLY A 32 1.71 1.92 7.32
CA GLY A 32 0.99 2.05 6.06
C GLY A 32 1.72 1.35 4.92
N VAL A 33 2.06 0.09 5.08
CA VAL A 33 2.78 -0.67 4.09
C VAL A 33 1.87 -1.62 3.36
N ALA A 34 0.98 -1.07 2.63
CA ALA A 34 0.40 -1.71 1.46
C ALA A 34 -0.28 -0.61 0.67
N LEU A 35 0.13 -0.43 -0.55
CA LEU A 35 -0.58 0.30 -1.59
C LEU A 35 -0.54 1.83 -1.50
N ALA A 36 0.37 2.45 -2.19
CA ALA A 36 0.07 3.63 -2.98
C ALA A 36 1.22 4.03 -3.90
N ASN A 37 0.86 4.27 -5.07
CA ASN A 37 1.56 4.58 -6.29
C ASN A 37 2.16 5.98 -6.32
N PHE A 38 3.39 6.14 -6.86
CA PHE A 38 3.72 7.24 -7.77
C PHE A 38 5.16 7.23 -8.28
N ALA A 39 5.32 7.50 -9.56
CA ALA A 39 6.57 7.52 -10.30
C ALA A 39 7.14 8.94 -10.46
N ALA A 40 8.45 9.01 -10.62
CA ALA A 40 9.12 10.14 -11.26
C ALA A 40 10.20 9.64 -12.22
N CYS A 41 10.13 10.11 -13.46
CA CYS A 41 11.06 9.82 -14.55
C CYS A 41 12.47 10.36 -14.29
N ARG A 42 13.50 9.55 -14.58
CA ARG A 42 14.76 10.03 -15.11
C ARG A 42 15.06 9.28 -16.40
N GLY A 43 15.28 10.08 -17.46
CA GLY A 43 15.56 9.60 -18.79
C GLY A 43 16.83 8.79 -18.87
N THR A 44 16.74 7.64 -19.51
CA THR A 44 17.84 6.91 -20.11
C THR A 44 17.75 7.06 -21.61
N ALA A 45 18.89 7.38 -22.22
CA ALA A 45 19.05 7.61 -23.65
C ALA A 45 18.52 6.40 -24.45
N TYR A 46 17.59 6.68 -25.35
CA TYR A 46 17.12 5.72 -26.34
C TYR A 46 18.21 5.48 -27.38
N ALA A 47 18.61 4.24 -27.53
CA ALA A 47 19.29 3.79 -28.73
C ALA A 47 18.26 3.73 -29.87
N ALA A 48 18.62 4.29 -31.01
CA ALA A 48 17.79 4.38 -32.19
C ALA A 48 17.39 2.98 -32.72
N VAL A 49 16.08 2.76 -32.83
CA VAL A 49 15.50 1.60 -33.56
C VAL A 49 15.21 2.07 -34.99
N PRO A 50 15.53 1.27 -36.04
CA PRO A 50 15.30 1.65 -37.42
C PRO A 50 13.80 1.77 -37.73
N ALA A 51 13.49 2.81 -38.51
CA ALA A 51 12.17 3.08 -39.01
C ALA A 51 11.74 2.01 -40.04
N ASP A 52 10.66 1.29 -39.69
CA ASP A 52 9.77 0.70 -40.73
C ASP A 52 8.37 1.28 -40.48
N ALA A 53 7.97 2.09 -41.44
CA ALA A 53 6.73 2.84 -41.39
C ALA A 53 5.60 1.97 -41.97
N THR A 54 4.58 1.71 -41.14
CA THR A 54 3.21 1.54 -41.68
C THR A 54 2.18 1.89 -40.60
N THR A 55 1.46 2.99 -40.84
CA THR A 55 0.12 3.34 -40.33
C THR A 55 -0.10 3.34 -38.83
N ALA A 56 0.59 4.25 -38.13
CA ALA A 56 0.13 4.73 -36.83
C ALA A 56 -0.96 5.80 -37.06
N THR A 57 -2.15 5.58 -36.53
CA THR A 57 -3.19 6.61 -36.39
C THR A 57 -2.54 7.81 -35.67
N PRO A 58 -2.66 9.05 -36.16
CA PRO A 58 -2.09 10.20 -35.50
C PRO A 58 -2.64 10.30 -34.07
N PRO A 59 -1.80 10.66 -33.07
CA PRO A 59 -2.28 10.87 -31.71
C PRO A 59 -3.37 11.93 -31.74
N ALA A 60 -4.41 11.73 -30.94
CA ALA A 60 -5.51 12.68 -30.81
C ALA A 60 -4.93 14.09 -30.52
N PRO A 61 -5.48 15.15 -31.13
CA PRO A 61 -4.93 16.49 -30.98
C PRO A 61 -4.86 16.83 -29.48
N PHE A 62 -3.70 17.35 -29.06
CA PHE A 62 -3.53 17.89 -27.70
C PHE A 62 -4.73 18.76 -27.37
N ARG A 63 -5.53 18.35 -26.36
CA ARG A 63 -6.55 19.24 -25.82
C ARG A 63 -5.84 20.47 -25.29
N ALA A 64 -6.31 21.66 -25.69
CA ALA A 64 -5.81 22.91 -25.15
C ALA A 64 -5.84 22.84 -23.61
N PRO A 65 -4.83 23.41 -22.93
CA PRO A 65 -4.85 23.48 -21.46
C PRO A 65 -6.16 24.09 -21.00
N TYR A 66 -6.71 23.54 -19.91
CA TYR A 66 -7.90 24.12 -19.30
C TYR A 66 -7.59 25.58 -18.89
N LEU A 67 -8.40 26.49 -19.35
CA LEU A 67 -8.35 27.89 -18.96
C LEU A 67 -9.59 28.20 -18.14
N PRO A 68 -9.44 28.81 -16.95
CA PRO A 68 -10.60 29.19 -16.14
C PRO A 68 -11.50 30.16 -16.92
N SER A 69 -12.81 30.04 -16.72
CA SER A 69 -13.80 30.92 -17.35
C SER A 69 -13.86 32.31 -16.71
N GLY A 70 -13.25 32.47 -15.53
CA GLY A 70 -13.18 33.72 -14.78
C GLY A 70 -12.36 33.59 -13.50
N ASP A 71 -12.07 34.73 -12.89
CA ASP A 71 -11.21 34.83 -11.68
C ASP A 71 -11.86 34.20 -10.41
N THR A 72 -13.14 33.90 -10.44
CA THR A 72 -13.89 33.30 -9.34
C THR A 72 -14.09 31.80 -9.48
N GLU A 73 -13.53 31.21 -10.54
CA GLU A 73 -13.63 29.79 -10.74
C GLU A 73 -12.74 29.01 -9.78
N GLU A 74 -13.32 28.11 -9.01
CA GLU A 74 -12.59 27.25 -8.08
C GLU A 74 -11.88 26.13 -8.86
N LEU A 75 -10.54 26.18 -8.91
CA LEU A 75 -9.72 25.23 -9.65
C LEU A 75 -9.28 24.06 -8.80
N GLN A 76 -9.13 24.26 -7.51
CA GLN A 76 -8.70 23.25 -6.56
C GLN A 76 -9.12 23.63 -5.14
N GLU A 77 -9.64 22.67 -4.39
CA GLU A 77 -9.87 22.81 -2.96
C GLU A 77 -8.53 22.65 -2.21
N VAL A 78 -8.16 23.65 -1.42
CA VAL A 78 -6.95 23.60 -0.60
C VAL A 78 -7.29 22.90 0.73
N PRO A 79 -6.41 22.01 1.22
CA PRO A 79 -6.64 21.34 2.50
C PRO A 79 -6.92 22.33 3.63
N SER A 80 -7.95 22.07 4.41
CA SER A 80 -8.39 22.97 5.47
C SER A 80 -7.32 23.14 6.54
N PRO A 81 -6.95 24.38 6.91
CA PRO A 81 -6.02 24.63 8.04
C PRO A 81 -6.53 24.08 9.38
N ARG A 82 -7.82 23.77 9.49
CA ARG A 82 -8.45 23.17 10.68
C ARG A 82 -8.24 21.65 10.73
N ASP A 83 -7.78 21.02 9.64
CA ASP A 83 -7.40 19.63 9.67
C ASP A 83 -6.17 19.45 10.58
N PRO A 84 -6.23 18.58 11.61
CA PRO A 84 -5.13 18.39 12.54
C PRO A 84 -3.81 18.03 11.86
N ALA A 85 -3.83 17.22 10.81
CA ALA A 85 -2.64 16.83 10.06
C ALA A 85 -2.04 18.03 9.30
N VAL A 86 -2.90 18.87 8.70
CA VAL A 86 -2.46 20.10 8.01
C VAL A 86 -1.90 21.10 9.03
N SER A 87 -2.53 21.24 10.19
CA SER A 87 -2.04 22.07 11.29
C SER A 87 -0.66 21.61 11.79
N GLU A 88 -0.46 20.30 11.95
CA GLU A 88 0.83 19.72 12.33
C GLU A 88 1.91 19.99 11.28
N MET A 89 1.62 19.76 10.01
CA MET A 89 2.54 20.07 8.91
C MET A 89 2.93 21.55 8.87
N ASN A 90 1.98 22.46 9.11
CA ASN A 90 2.25 23.89 9.16
C ASN A 90 3.14 24.26 10.35
N ALA A 91 2.93 23.68 11.52
CA ALA A 91 3.78 23.88 12.71
C ALA A 91 5.20 23.36 12.49
N LEU A 92 5.36 22.22 11.82
CA LEU A 92 6.66 21.67 11.48
C LEU A 92 7.40 22.51 10.42
N ARG A 93 6.69 23.07 9.43
CA ARG A 93 7.26 24.05 8.48
C ARG A 93 7.79 25.29 9.21
N ALA A 94 6.96 25.88 10.08
CA ALA A 94 7.38 27.05 10.86
C ALA A 94 8.59 26.73 11.76
N THR A 95 8.70 25.51 12.26
CA THR A 95 9.90 25.07 12.99
C THR A 95 11.14 25.05 12.09
N LEU A 96 11.01 24.55 10.86
CA LEU A 96 12.12 24.54 9.91
C LEU A 96 12.50 25.94 9.40
N ASP A 97 11.55 26.85 9.28
CA ASP A 97 11.82 28.26 8.93
C ASP A 97 12.73 28.93 9.97
N THR A 98 12.56 28.59 11.26
CA THR A 98 13.38 29.10 12.35
C THR A 98 14.64 28.30 12.63
N ALA A 99 14.65 27.01 12.31
CA ALA A 99 15.74 26.07 12.49
C ALA A 99 15.96 25.19 11.24
N PRO A 100 16.50 25.74 10.12
CA PRO A 100 16.58 25.06 8.81
C PRO A 100 17.43 23.78 8.83
N HIS A 101 18.29 23.62 9.82
CA HIS A 101 19.17 22.44 9.96
C HIS A 101 18.65 21.41 10.99
N SER A 102 17.42 21.54 11.44
CA SER A 102 16.81 20.58 12.38
C SER A 102 16.43 19.28 11.66
N LEU A 103 17.32 18.30 11.66
CA LEU A 103 17.06 16.97 11.11
C LEU A 103 15.81 16.31 11.72
N PRO A 104 15.58 16.33 13.05
CA PRO A 104 14.37 15.76 13.62
C PRO A 104 13.09 16.38 13.06
N ALA A 105 13.04 17.72 12.92
CA ALA A 105 11.87 18.41 12.36
C ALA A 105 11.67 18.07 10.88
N ALA A 106 12.76 17.97 10.10
CA ALA A 106 12.69 17.59 8.69
C ALA A 106 12.17 16.16 8.49
N ILE A 107 12.67 15.20 9.25
CA ILE A 107 12.20 13.80 9.21
C ILE A 107 10.72 13.73 9.61
N HIS A 108 10.32 14.47 10.64
CA HIS A 108 8.94 14.49 11.10
C HIS A 108 8.00 15.09 10.04
N LEU A 109 8.39 16.24 9.45
CA LEU A 109 7.62 16.86 8.38
C LEU A 109 7.53 15.98 7.12
N ALA A 110 8.65 15.38 6.70
CA ALA A 110 8.66 14.49 5.54
C ALA A 110 7.71 13.31 5.74
N GLY A 111 7.70 12.74 6.94
CA GLY A 111 6.76 11.69 7.26
C GLY A 111 5.32 12.14 7.32
N ALA A 112 5.06 13.29 7.95
CA ALA A 112 3.71 13.85 7.96
C ALA A 112 3.17 14.09 6.54
N TYR A 113 4.03 14.48 5.60
CA TYR A 113 3.65 14.57 4.19
C TYR A 113 3.32 13.21 3.58
N VAL A 114 4.15 12.20 3.79
CA VAL A 114 3.89 10.84 3.28
C VAL A 114 2.58 10.28 3.84
N ASP A 115 2.36 10.43 5.15
CA ASP A 115 1.16 9.94 5.82
C ASP A 115 -0.09 10.67 5.33
N TYR A 116 -0.01 12.00 5.20
CA TYR A 116 -1.13 12.78 4.68
C TYR A 116 -1.43 12.45 3.21
N GLY A 117 -0.39 12.34 2.36
CA GLY A 117 -0.56 11.95 0.97
C GLY A 117 -1.25 10.59 0.82
N ARG A 118 -0.93 9.62 1.68
CA ARG A 118 -1.63 8.33 1.76
C ARG A 118 -3.08 8.50 2.19
N GLN A 119 -3.33 9.31 3.20
CA GLN A 119 -4.66 9.53 3.75
C GLN A 119 -5.61 10.14 2.72
N VAL A 120 -5.13 11.09 1.91
CA VAL A 120 -5.96 11.78 0.92
C VAL A 120 -5.82 11.19 -0.49
N GLY A 121 -4.91 10.23 -0.69
CA GLY A 121 -4.62 9.63 -1.99
C GLY A 121 -3.95 10.60 -2.97
N ASP A 122 -3.17 11.58 -2.47
CA ASP A 122 -2.48 12.57 -3.28
C ASP A 122 -0.96 12.40 -3.23
N ALA A 123 -0.39 12.06 -4.36
CA ALA A 123 1.02 11.80 -4.52
C ALA A 123 1.95 13.00 -4.53
N HIS A 124 1.46 14.19 -4.72
CA HIS A 124 2.28 15.39 -4.66
C HIS A 124 3.00 15.52 -3.32
N TYR A 125 2.37 15.01 -2.24
CA TYR A 125 2.97 15.00 -0.90
C TYR A 125 4.26 14.18 -0.81
N ALA A 126 4.45 13.17 -1.64
CA ALA A 126 5.73 12.46 -1.74
C ALA A 126 6.86 13.39 -2.26
N GLY A 127 6.54 14.26 -3.20
CA GLY A 127 7.48 15.28 -3.69
C GLY A 127 7.83 16.32 -2.61
N TYR A 128 6.85 16.75 -1.83
CA TYR A 128 7.10 17.64 -0.69
C TYR A 128 7.97 16.98 0.38
N ALA A 129 7.72 15.72 0.70
CA ALA A 129 8.54 14.95 1.63
C ALA A 129 9.99 14.84 1.15
N GLU A 130 10.19 14.56 -0.14
CA GLU A 130 11.51 14.46 -0.76
C GLU A 130 12.26 15.80 -0.74
N ALA A 131 11.58 16.89 -1.06
CA ALA A 131 12.16 18.23 -1.02
C ALA A 131 12.65 18.61 0.39
N VAL A 132 11.90 18.25 1.43
CA VAL A 132 12.26 18.53 2.82
C VAL A 132 13.56 17.83 3.24
N ILE A 133 13.78 16.57 2.84
CA ILE A 133 14.98 15.81 3.22
C ILE A 133 16.16 15.97 2.25
N ALA A 134 15.96 16.62 1.11
CA ALA A 134 16.97 16.77 0.06
C ALA A 134 18.32 17.33 0.55
N PRO A 135 18.40 18.33 1.47
CA PRO A 135 19.68 18.85 1.96
C PRO A 135 20.52 17.78 2.68
N TRP A 136 19.88 16.84 3.39
CA TRP A 136 20.58 15.76 4.07
C TRP A 136 20.89 14.59 3.14
N MET A 137 20.03 14.32 2.15
CA MET A 137 20.30 13.31 1.12
C MET A 137 21.51 13.67 0.25
N ALA A 138 21.79 14.96 0.04
CA ALA A 138 22.95 15.45 -0.72
C ALA A 138 24.29 15.33 0.03
N GLN A 139 24.27 14.97 1.32
CA GLN A 139 25.50 14.81 2.09
C GLN A 139 26.28 13.56 1.65
N ALA A 140 27.61 13.59 1.78
CA ALA A 140 28.47 12.44 1.46
C ALA A 140 28.10 11.18 2.26
N ARG A 141 27.57 11.38 3.48
CA ARG A 141 27.09 10.32 4.37
C ARG A 141 25.71 10.71 4.92
N PRO A 142 24.63 10.47 4.19
CA PRO A 142 23.29 10.76 4.68
C PRO A 142 23.00 9.95 5.97
N PRO A 143 22.34 10.57 6.97
CA PRO A 143 21.93 9.88 8.20
C PRO A 143 21.00 8.68 7.92
N PRO A 144 21.05 7.61 8.73
CA PRO A 144 20.16 6.44 8.59
C PRO A 144 18.67 6.80 8.53
N SER A 145 18.22 7.76 9.36
CA SER A 145 16.82 8.21 9.35
C SER A 145 16.40 8.84 8.03
N VAL A 146 17.31 9.57 7.36
CA VAL A 146 17.06 10.17 6.04
C VAL A 146 16.98 9.09 4.97
N LEU A 147 17.88 8.10 5.01
CA LEU A 147 17.85 6.97 4.07
C LEU A 147 16.56 6.15 4.18
N VAL A 148 16.08 5.89 5.41
CA VAL A 148 14.82 5.20 5.66
C VAL A 148 13.64 6.03 5.17
N THR A 149 13.61 7.34 5.45
CA THR A 149 12.54 8.22 4.96
C THR A 149 12.51 8.25 3.44
N GLN A 150 13.66 8.37 2.77
CA GLN A 150 13.73 8.30 1.32
C GLN A 150 13.28 6.93 0.79
N ALA A 151 13.65 5.84 1.46
CA ALA A 151 13.20 4.50 1.08
C ALA A 151 11.67 4.36 1.20
N ASN A 152 11.04 4.94 2.22
CA ASN A 152 9.59 4.96 2.36
C ASN A 152 8.91 5.78 1.25
N ILE A 153 9.51 6.90 0.84
CA ILE A 153 9.03 7.70 -0.32
C ILE A 153 9.14 6.88 -1.61
N LEU A 154 10.27 6.22 -1.83
CA LEU A 154 10.50 5.36 -2.99
C LEU A 154 9.55 4.16 -3.02
N GLN A 155 9.31 3.54 -1.86
CA GLN A 155 8.31 2.48 -1.72
C GLN A 155 6.91 3.01 -2.05
N TYR A 156 6.53 4.16 -1.55
CA TYR A 156 5.28 4.83 -1.90
C TYR A 156 5.15 5.08 -3.40
N ARG A 157 6.27 5.28 -4.10
CA ARG A 157 6.36 5.40 -5.57
C ARG A 157 6.62 4.07 -6.27
N HIS A 158 6.56 2.92 -5.60
CA HIS A 158 6.88 1.56 -6.09
C HIS A 158 8.27 1.41 -6.73
N GLN A 159 9.18 2.30 -6.45
CA GLN A 159 10.57 2.19 -6.82
C GLN A 159 11.29 1.24 -5.84
N PHE A 160 10.84 -0.04 -5.86
CA PHE A 160 11.20 -1.01 -4.82
C PHE A 160 12.69 -1.37 -4.81
N ASN A 161 13.33 -1.41 -5.97
CA ASN A 161 14.74 -1.74 -6.05
C ASN A 161 15.61 -0.64 -5.42
N GLU A 162 15.28 0.62 -5.69
CA GLU A 162 15.95 1.79 -5.13
C GLU A 162 15.68 1.90 -3.62
N ALA A 163 14.44 1.66 -3.19
CA ALA A 163 14.08 1.60 -1.78
C ALA A 163 14.89 0.53 -1.05
N ARG A 164 14.96 -0.69 -1.61
CA ARG A 164 15.74 -1.81 -1.07
C ARG A 164 17.22 -1.44 -0.90
N ALA A 165 17.82 -0.81 -1.91
CA ALA A 165 19.22 -0.41 -1.85
C ALA A 165 19.49 0.58 -0.70
N LEU A 166 18.58 1.55 -0.46
CA LEU A 166 18.70 2.49 0.66
C LEU A 166 18.50 1.81 2.02
N LEU A 167 17.57 0.86 2.12
CA LEU A 167 17.34 0.09 3.35
C LEU A 167 18.54 -0.78 3.69
N GLN A 168 19.14 -1.46 2.70
CA GLN A 168 20.38 -2.23 2.90
C GLN A 168 21.53 -1.32 3.32
N LYS A 169 21.68 -0.13 2.70
CA LYS A 169 22.66 0.86 3.12
C LYS A 169 22.43 1.31 4.56
N THR A 170 21.17 1.51 4.95
CA THR A 170 20.81 1.85 6.34
C THR A 170 21.24 0.76 7.30
N LEU A 171 20.93 -0.51 7.00
CA LEU A 171 21.24 -1.66 7.86
C LEU A 171 22.76 -1.96 7.96
N ASN A 172 23.53 -1.56 6.96
CA ASN A 172 25.01 -1.60 7.06
C ASN A 172 25.57 -0.56 8.04
N ILE A 173 24.86 0.55 8.27
CA ILE A 173 25.25 1.60 9.23
C ILE A 173 24.68 1.32 10.61
N ASP A 174 23.39 0.95 10.66
CA ASP A 174 22.63 0.67 11.89
C ASP A 174 21.86 -0.64 11.70
N ARG A 175 22.49 -1.75 12.11
CA ARG A 175 21.92 -3.09 11.97
C ARG A 175 20.63 -3.30 12.78
N ASN A 176 20.43 -2.51 13.84
CA ASN A 176 19.27 -2.62 14.71
C ASN A 176 18.15 -1.65 14.31
N ASN A 177 18.20 -1.09 13.11
CA ASN A 177 17.16 -0.19 12.62
C ASN A 177 15.87 -0.94 12.31
N ALA A 178 14.96 -0.96 13.28
CA ALA A 178 13.71 -1.70 13.19
C ALA A 178 12.83 -1.25 12.03
N GLN A 179 12.83 0.06 11.74
CA GLN A 179 12.05 0.62 10.63
C GLN A 179 12.59 0.11 9.28
N ALA A 180 13.91 0.08 9.13
CA ALA A 180 14.52 -0.45 7.91
C ALA A 180 14.21 -1.94 7.72
N TRP A 181 14.24 -2.74 8.77
CA TRP A 181 13.86 -4.15 8.72
C TRP A 181 12.39 -4.35 8.38
N LEU A 182 11.48 -3.59 9.00
CA LEU A 182 10.05 -3.69 8.73
C LEU A 182 9.73 -3.31 7.28
N THR A 183 10.28 -2.20 6.79
CA THR A 183 10.07 -1.76 5.42
C THR A 183 10.64 -2.77 4.42
N LEU A 184 11.83 -3.33 4.70
CA LEU A 184 12.44 -4.36 3.84
C LEU A 184 11.59 -5.64 3.81
N ALA A 185 11.13 -6.12 4.98
CA ALA A 185 10.25 -7.29 5.06
C ALA A 185 8.96 -7.08 4.26
N THR A 186 8.43 -5.88 4.26
CA THR A 186 7.23 -5.56 3.49
C THR A 186 7.50 -5.51 1.99
N LEU A 187 8.61 -4.90 1.55
CA LEU A 187 9.01 -4.96 0.14
C LEU A 187 9.16 -6.40 -0.33
N ASP A 188 9.75 -7.26 0.52
CA ASP A 188 9.91 -8.69 0.22
C ASP A 188 8.54 -9.38 0.08
N MET A 189 7.58 -9.07 0.96
CA MET A 189 6.21 -9.61 0.87
C MET A 189 5.51 -9.15 -0.42
N VAL A 190 5.56 -7.85 -0.74
CA VAL A 190 4.96 -7.28 -1.96
C VAL A 190 5.56 -7.90 -3.22
N GLN A 191 6.85 -8.19 -3.23
CA GLN A 191 7.55 -8.82 -4.36
C GLN A 191 7.48 -10.35 -4.36
N GLY A 192 6.85 -10.96 -3.34
CA GLY A 192 6.66 -12.41 -3.22
C GLY A 192 7.91 -13.18 -2.74
N ASP A 193 8.94 -12.51 -2.23
CA ASP A 193 10.07 -13.15 -1.53
C ASP A 193 9.76 -13.39 -0.06
N TYR A 194 8.90 -14.35 0.18
CA TYR A 194 8.44 -14.69 1.54
C TYR A 194 9.53 -15.25 2.43
N SER A 195 10.60 -15.81 1.86
CA SER A 195 11.76 -16.28 2.62
C SER A 195 12.53 -15.12 3.25
N SER A 196 12.83 -14.10 2.46
CA SER A 196 13.51 -12.89 2.93
C SER A 196 12.62 -12.08 3.88
N ALA A 197 11.31 -11.98 3.58
CA ALA A 197 10.34 -11.36 4.47
C ALA A 197 10.33 -11.98 5.87
N GLY A 198 10.39 -13.31 5.97
CA GLY A 198 10.44 -14.01 7.25
C GLY A 198 11.68 -13.69 8.08
N LYS A 199 12.84 -13.56 7.43
CA LYS A 199 14.08 -13.08 8.09
C LYS A 199 13.91 -11.66 8.59
N GLY A 200 13.36 -10.77 7.74
CA GLY A 200 13.10 -9.38 8.12
C GLY A 200 12.18 -9.27 9.32
N CYS A 201 11.06 -10.01 9.36
CA CYS A 201 10.15 -10.02 10.52
C CYS A 201 10.83 -10.51 11.80
N SER A 202 11.76 -11.49 11.72
CA SER A 202 12.54 -11.95 12.86
C SER A 202 13.48 -10.86 13.39
N GLU A 203 14.11 -10.09 12.51
CA GLU A 203 14.95 -8.94 12.90
C GLU A 203 14.09 -7.79 13.49
N VAL A 204 12.84 -7.61 13.04
CA VAL A 204 11.89 -6.68 13.67
C VAL A 204 11.59 -7.09 15.11
N ILE A 205 11.36 -8.38 15.39
CA ILE A 205 11.19 -8.88 16.78
C ILE A 205 12.41 -8.51 17.64
N ALA A 206 13.61 -8.71 17.10
CA ALA A 206 14.85 -8.46 17.84
C ALA A 206 15.12 -6.97 18.11
N SER A 207 14.73 -6.09 17.17
CA SER A 207 15.06 -4.66 17.21
C SER A 207 13.93 -3.75 17.74
N ALA A 208 12.67 -4.12 17.53
CA ALA A 208 11.50 -3.30 17.91
C ALA A 208 10.59 -3.92 18.98
N GLY A 209 10.77 -5.19 19.28
CA GLY A 209 9.94 -5.91 20.23
C GLY A 209 8.91 -6.82 19.61
N LEU A 210 8.20 -7.52 20.50
CA LEU A 210 7.33 -8.62 20.10
C LEU A 210 6.10 -8.17 19.32
N GLU A 211 5.49 -7.06 19.72
CA GLU A 211 4.22 -6.58 19.14
C GLU A 211 4.34 -6.33 17.64
N LEU A 212 5.33 -5.53 17.25
CA LEU A 212 5.55 -5.17 15.85
C LEU A 212 6.01 -6.38 15.03
N GLY A 213 6.86 -7.22 15.60
CA GLY A 213 7.34 -8.42 14.95
C GLY A 213 6.27 -9.49 14.78
N LEU A 214 5.33 -9.63 15.73
CA LEU A 214 4.16 -10.51 15.58
C LEU A 214 3.24 -10.04 14.46
N ALA A 215 2.97 -8.73 14.36
CA ALA A 215 2.16 -8.19 13.28
C ALA A 215 2.83 -8.40 11.90
N CYS A 216 4.14 -8.16 11.79
CA CYS A 216 4.93 -8.49 10.58
C CYS A 216 4.82 -9.98 10.22
N SER A 217 5.04 -10.87 11.18
CA SER A 217 4.98 -12.32 10.97
C SER A 217 3.57 -12.80 10.62
N ALA A 218 2.54 -12.18 11.19
CA ALA A 218 1.15 -12.47 10.90
C ALA A 218 0.79 -12.10 9.45
N ASN A 219 1.22 -10.92 8.98
CA ASN A 219 1.01 -10.53 7.60
C ASN A 219 1.63 -11.54 6.61
N LEU A 220 2.88 -11.95 6.85
CA LEU A 220 3.52 -12.98 6.06
C LEU A 220 2.76 -14.31 6.08
N ARG A 221 2.27 -14.76 7.25
CA ARG A 221 1.48 -15.99 7.37
C ARG A 221 0.17 -15.92 6.61
N SER A 222 -0.46 -14.76 6.58
CA SER A 222 -1.66 -14.51 5.79
C SER A 222 -1.43 -14.77 4.29
N TYR A 223 -0.24 -14.44 3.77
CA TYR A 223 0.14 -14.67 2.36
C TYR A 223 0.62 -16.10 2.07
N THR A 224 0.86 -16.91 3.09
CA THR A 224 1.48 -18.24 2.95
C THR A 224 0.59 -19.40 3.44
N GLY A 225 -0.73 -19.27 3.27
CA GLY A 225 -1.70 -20.32 3.59
C GLY A 225 -1.83 -20.60 5.08
N GLN A 226 -1.65 -19.59 5.91
CA GLN A 226 -1.72 -19.70 7.36
C GLN A 226 -2.58 -18.58 7.97
N ALA A 227 -3.69 -18.23 7.28
CA ALA A 227 -4.55 -17.10 7.69
C ALA A 227 -5.12 -17.25 9.11
N ARG A 228 -5.44 -18.46 9.54
CA ARG A 228 -5.87 -18.73 10.93
C ARG A 228 -4.79 -18.46 11.96
N GLN A 229 -3.53 -18.81 11.64
CA GLN A 229 -2.40 -18.51 12.52
C GLN A 229 -2.07 -17.01 12.51
N SER A 230 -2.26 -16.33 11.36
CA SER A 230 -2.17 -14.88 11.27
C SER A 230 -3.10 -14.20 12.28
N LEU A 231 -4.39 -14.54 12.29
CA LEU A 231 -5.35 -13.99 13.26
C LEU A 231 -4.90 -14.22 14.71
N ALA A 232 -4.43 -15.42 15.05
CA ALA A 232 -3.95 -15.73 16.40
C ALA A 232 -2.75 -14.84 16.79
N LEU A 233 -1.79 -14.61 15.89
CA LEU A 233 -0.65 -13.75 16.15
C LEU A 233 -1.05 -12.27 16.27
N LEU A 234 -2.03 -11.80 15.48
CA LEU A 234 -2.53 -10.43 15.56
C LEU A 234 -3.24 -10.15 16.88
N HIS A 235 -4.04 -11.10 17.38
CA HIS A 235 -4.61 -11.01 18.73
C HIS A 235 -3.52 -10.97 19.82
N GLN A 236 -2.45 -11.74 19.67
CA GLN A 236 -1.31 -11.66 20.59
C GLN A 236 -0.62 -10.30 20.50
N ALA A 237 -0.42 -9.76 19.29
CA ALA A 237 0.19 -8.46 19.08
C ALA A 237 -0.62 -7.32 19.73
N GLU A 238 -1.96 -7.37 19.66
CA GLU A 238 -2.82 -6.40 20.37
C GLU A 238 -2.75 -6.53 21.90
N SER A 239 -2.54 -7.75 22.40
CA SER A 239 -2.57 -8.04 23.83
C SER A 239 -1.19 -7.87 24.51
N ALA A 240 -0.11 -7.84 23.76
CA ALA A 240 1.26 -7.91 24.28
C ALA A 240 1.78 -6.60 24.85
N GLY A 241 1.18 -5.45 24.51
CA GLY A 241 1.73 -4.13 24.78
C GLY A 241 0.89 -3.24 25.70
N GLY A 242 1.50 -2.12 26.03
CA GLY A 242 0.82 -0.96 26.66
C GLY A 242 -0.08 -0.22 25.67
N PRO A 243 -0.45 1.04 25.92
CA PRO A 243 -1.27 1.84 25.01
C PRO A 243 -0.55 2.03 23.68
N LEU A 244 -1.03 1.33 22.64
CA LEU A 244 -0.50 1.37 21.27
C LEU A 244 -1.12 2.54 20.49
N PRO A 245 -0.37 3.19 19.58
CA PRO A 245 -0.90 4.25 18.72
C PRO A 245 -2.11 3.79 17.91
N ALA A 246 -3.04 4.71 17.62
CA ALA A 246 -4.22 4.43 16.83
C ALA A 246 -3.87 3.88 15.43
N SER A 247 -2.81 4.39 14.81
CA SER A 247 -2.29 3.92 13.53
C SER A 247 -1.84 2.44 13.57
N TYR A 248 -1.14 2.04 14.63
CA TYR A 248 -0.76 0.62 14.81
C TYR A 248 -2.00 -0.27 14.96
N ARG A 249 -2.91 0.13 15.83
CA ARG A 249 -4.14 -0.64 16.06
C ARG A 249 -4.99 -0.76 14.80
N ALA A 250 -5.12 0.33 14.03
CA ALA A 250 -5.84 0.31 12.76
C ALA A 250 -5.19 -0.63 11.73
N TRP A 251 -3.86 -0.61 11.65
CA TRP A 251 -3.13 -1.55 10.80
C TRP A 251 -3.36 -3.00 11.20
N VAL A 252 -3.25 -3.33 12.49
CA VAL A 252 -3.51 -4.69 12.99
C VAL A 252 -4.94 -5.12 12.68
N GLN A 253 -5.93 -4.23 12.86
CA GLN A 253 -7.32 -4.51 12.50
C GLN A 253 -7.49 -4.71 10.99
N GLY A 254 -6.79 -3.94 10.14
CA GLY A 254 -6.77 -4.17 8.69
C GLY A 254 -6.22 -5.55 8.31
N LEU A 255 -5.09 -5.95 8.91
CA LEU A 255 -4.50 -7.29 8.71
C LEU A 255 -5.43 -8.43 9.20
N MET A 256 -6.18 -8.20 10.31
CA MET A 256 -7.19 -9.14 10.78
C MET A 256 -8.35 -9.27 9.77
N ALA A 257 -8.81 -8.15 9.22
CA ALA A 257 -9.85 -8.15 8.19
C ALA A 257 -9.42 -8.96 6.96
N GLU A 258 -8.23 -8.69 6.42
CA GLU A 258 -7.69 -9.43 5.27
C GLU A 258 -7.49 -10.92 5.59
N SER A 259 -7.03 -11.26 6.80
CA SER A 259 -6.87 -12.66 7.21
C SER A 259 -8.21 -13.40 7.32
N ALA A 260 -9.24 -12.69 7.80
CA ALA A 260 -10.59 -13.22 7.87
C ALA A 260 -11.22 -13.42 6.48
N GLU A 261 -10.96 -12.50 5.54
CA GLU A 261 -11.36 -12.66 4.13
C GLU A 261 -10.76 -13.93 3.53
N ARG A 262 -9.46 -14.18 3.74
CA ARG A 262 -8.78 -15.38 3.24
C ARG A 262 -9.36 -16.68 3.83
N LEU A 263 -9.98 -16.60 5.01
CA LEU A 263 -10.71 -17.73 5.61
C LEU A 263 -12.17 -17.83 5.13
N GLY A 264 -12.67 -16.85 4.39
CA GLY A 264 -14.08 -16.74 4.01
C GLY A 264 -15.00 -16.36 5.17
N ASP A 265 -14.44 -15.86 6.28
CA ASP A 265 -15.22 -15.36 7.42
C ASP A 265 -15.58 -13.89 7.20
N TRP A 266 -16.57 -13.67 6.34
CA TRP A 266 -16.98 -12.34 5.90
C TRP A 266 -17.52 -11.46 7.05
N PRO A 267 -18.31 -11.97 8.00
CA PRO A 267 -18.75 -11.16 9.15
C PRO A 267 -17.59 -10.71 10.02
N LEU A 268 -16.60 -11.56 10.24
CA LEU A 268 -15.40 -11.23 11.00
C LEU A 268 -14.56 -10.18 10.25
N ALA A 269 -14.35 -10.37 8.95
CA ALA A 269 -13.63 -9.41 8.11
C ALA A 269 -14.25 -8.02 8.18
N GLU A 270 -15.56 -7.91 8.00
CA GLU A 270 -16.29 -6.64 8.08
C GLU A 270 -16.15 -5.98 9.46
N SER A 271 -16.27 -6.74 10.54
CA SER A 271 -16.11 -6.20 11.89
C SER A 271 -14.75 -5.58 12.13
N HIS A 272 -13.69 -6.18 11.57
CA HIS A 272 -12.33 -5.66 11.65
C HIS A 272 -12.11 -4.43 10.75
N TYR A 273 -12.65 -4.38 9.52
CA TYR A 273 -12.62 -3.17 8.69
C TYR A 273 -13.29 -1.99 9.39
N LEU A 274 -14.48 -2.20 9.95
CA LEU A 274 -15.20 -1.15 10.69
C LEU A 274 -14.43 -0.70 11.94
N SER A 275 -13.75 -1.62 12.63
CA SER A 275 -12.90 -1.30 13.77
C SER A 275 -11.67 -0.47 13.36
N ALA A 276 -11.04 -0.83 12.24
CA ALA A 276 -9.92 -0.06 11.68
C ALA A 276 -10.35 1.36 11.28
N LEU A 277 -11.47 1.48 10.55
CA LEU A 277 -12.02 2.77 10.12
C LEU A 277 -12.51 3.63 11.29
N LYS A 278 -12.97 3.04 12.39
CA LYS A 278 -13.27 3.80 13.62
C LYS A 278 -12.04 4.47 14.21
N LEU A 279 -10.86 3.86 14.05
CA LEU A 279 -9.58 4.41 14.51
C LEU A 279 -9.01 5.45 13.55
N LEU A 280 -9.10 5.19 12.24
CA LEU A 280 -8.60 6.04 11.16
C LEU A 280 -9.68 6.21 10.06
N PRO A 281 -10.68 7.06 10.29
CA PRO A 281 -11.87 7.13 9.42
C PRO A 281 -11.61 7.72 8.03
N ARG A 282 -10.45 8.33 7.82
CA ARG A 282 -10.06 8.96 6.55
C ARG A 282 -8.85 8.28 5.91
N ASP A 283 -8.42 7.14 6.42
CA ASP A 283 -7.30 6.40 5.83
C ASP A 283 -7.74 5.79 4.48
N ASN A 284 -7.15 6.30 3.40
CA ASN A 284 -7.54 5.93 2.04
C ASN A 284 -7.32 4.44 1.76
N PHE A 285 -6.28 3.83 2.36
CA PHE A 285 -6.04 2.40 2.19
C PHE A 285 -7.18 1.56 2.79
N LEU A 286 -7.56 1.84 4.04
CA LEU A 286 -8.65 1.14 4.71
C LEU A 286 -10.00 1.35 4.02
N LEU A 287 -10.27 2.58 3.57
CA LEU A 287 -11.48 2.92 2.82
C LEU A 287 -11.57 2.13 1.52
N VAL A 288 -10.48 2.06 0.77
CA VAL A 288 -10.40 1.33 -0.51
C VAL A 288 -10.50 -0.17 -0.30
N ALA A 289 -9.81 -0.72 0.71
CA ALA A 289 -9.88 -2.15 1.04
C ALA A 289 -11.31 -2.56 1.46
N TYR A 290 -11.95 -1.77 2.31
CA TYR A 290 -13.34 -2.04 2.70
C TYR A 290 -14.33 -1.86 1.54
N ALA A 291 -14.09 -0.90 0.65
CA ALA A 291 -14.89 -0.74 -0.57
C ALA A 291 -14.76 -1.96 -1.50
N ASP A 292 -13.56 -2.52 -1.66
CA ASP A 292 -13.33 -3.75 -2.43
C ASP A 292 -14.06 -4.95 -1.80
N PHE A 293 -13.99 -5.10 -0.47
CA PHE A 293 -14.78 -6.07 0.27
C PHE A 293 -16.29 -5.93 0.00
N LEU A 294 -16.83 -4.70 0.02
CA LEU A 294 -18.25 -4.43 -0.24
C LEU A 294 -18.63 -4.75 -1.69
N LEU A 295 -17.79 -4.42 -2.68
CA LEU A 295 -18.00 -4.76 -4.09
C LEU A 295 -18.05 -6.28 -4.28
N ASP A 296 -17.13 -7.02 -3.68
CA ASP A 296 -17.09 -8.48 -3.72
C ASP A 296 -18.32 -9.14 -3.06
N ARG A 297 -18.99 -8.44 -2.17
CA ARG A 297 -20.26 -8.86 -1.53
C ARG A 297 -21.51 -8.34 -2.23
N ALA A 298 -21.37 -7.76 -3.44
CA ALA A 298 -22.45 -7.17 -4.21
C ALA A 298 -23.23 -6.07 -3.43
N ARG A 299 -22.49 -5.24 -2.67
CA ARG A 299 -23.01 -4.14 -1.84
C ARG A 299 -22.59 -2.75 -2.39
N PRO A 300 -22.78 -2.44 -3.68
CA PRO A 300 -22.26 -1.20 -4.28
C PRO A 300 -22.88 0.07 -3.70
N LYS A 301 -24.11 0.03 -3.17
CA LYS A 301 -24.74 1.21 -2.53
C LYS A 301 -23.95 1.69 -1.31
N GLU A 302 -23.37 0.75 -0.55
CA GLU A 302 -22.60 1.08 0.63
C GLU A 302 -21.24 1.66 0.26
N VAL A 303 -20.66 1.24 -0.87
CA VAL A 303 -19.46 1.88 -1.44
C VAL A 303 -19.69 3.35 -1.76
N LEU A 304 -20.85 3.69 -2.35
CA LEU A 304 -21.20 5.09 -2.62
C LEU A 304 -21.28 5.90 -1.31
N THR A 305 -21.93 5.34 -0.29
CA THR A 305 -22.01 5.98 1.03
C THR A 305 -20.63 6.16 1.68
N LEU A 306 -19.76 5.15 1.56
CA LEU A 306 -18.44 5.16 2.14
C LEU A 306 -17.49 6.17 1.50
N LEU A 307 -17.51 6.29 0.17
CA LEU A 307 -16.47 6.95 -0.60
C LEU A 307 -16.84 8.30 -1.23
N THR A 308 -18.09 8.75 -1.14
CA THR A 308 -18.52 10.00 -1.81
C THR A 308 -17.65 11.20 -1.40
N ASP A 309 -17.33 11.32 -0.13
CA ASP A 309 -16.49 12.41 0.41
C ASP A 309 -14.96 12.19 0.16
N HIS A 310 -14.60 11.10 -0.50
CA HIS A 310 -13.22 10.70 -0.81
C HIS A 310 -12.92 10.64 -2.32
N ALA A 311 -13.77 11.25 -3.13
CA ALA A 311 -13.70 11.20 -4.59
C ALA A 311 -12.46 11.88 -5.20
N GLN A 312 -11.67 12.61 -4.41
CA GLN A 312 -10.39 13.22 -4.83
C GLN A 312 -9.32 12.15 -5.07
N SER A 313 -9.31 11.09 -4.26
CA SER A 313 -8.39 9.96 -4.44
C SER A 313 -8.75 9.15 -5.68
N ASP A 314 -7.79 8.91 -6.57
CA ASP A 314 -8.01 8.14 -7.80
C ASP A 314 -8.39 6.68 -7.48
N THR A 315 -7.82 6.10 -6.43
CA THR A 315 -8.14 4.73 -6.00
C THR A 315 -9.56 4.64 -5.43
N ALA A 316 -10.00 5.61 -4.62
CA ALA A 316 -11.37 5.68 -4.13
C ALA A 316 -12.36 5.99 -5.27
N PHE A 317 -11.99 6.89 -6.18
CA PHE A 317 -12.84 7.24 -7.33
C PHE A 317 -13.07 6.05 -8.27
N LEU A 318 -12.06 5.20 -8.48
CA LEU A 318 -12.25 3.97 -9.24
C LEU A 318 -13.32 3.07 -8.59
N ARG A 319 -13.33 2.91 -7.26
CA ARG A 319 -14.35 2.12 -6.55
C ARG A 319 -15.74 2.74 -6.66
N LEU A 320 -15.83 4.07 -6.64
CA LEU A 320 -17.09 4.77 -6.93
C LEU A 320 -17.56 4.49 -8.37
N ALA A 321 -16.67 4.53 -9.36
CA ALA A 321 -17.02 4.22 -10.74
C ALA A 321 -17.50 2.77 -10.91
N LEU A 322 -16.82 1.82 -10.26
CA LEU A 322 -17.23 0.41 -10.22
C LEU A 322 -18.60 0.23 -9.56
N ALA A 323 -18.84 0.91 -8.45
CA ALA A 323 -20.13 0.86 -7.76
C ALA A 323 -21.27 1.45 -8.60
N GLN A 324 -21.02 2.59 -9.29
CA GLN A 324 -22.00 3.17 -10.21
C GLN A 324 -22.32 2.24 -11.39
N SER A 325 -21.30 1.58 -11.93
CA SER A 325 -21.47 0.58 -13.00
C SER A 325 -22.26 -0.64 -12.52
N ALA A 326 -21.92 -1.19 -11.35
CA ALA A 326 -22.64 -2.34 -10.76
C ALA A 326 -24.12 -2.04 -10.46
N LEU A 327 -24.45 -0.78 -10.19
CA LEU A 327 -25.83 -0.33 -9.99
C LEU A 327 -26.55 0.02 -11.31
N HIS A 328 -25.89 -0.05 -12.45
CA HIS A 328 -26.41 0.42 -13.75
C HIS A 328 -26.99 1.85 -13.65
N SER A 329 -26.34 2.72 -12.90
CA SER A 329 -26.82 4.07 -12.63
C SER A 329 -26.67 4.98 -13.85
N GLU A 330 -27.51 6.02 -13.94
CA GLU A 330 -27.38 7.06 -14.97
C GLU A 330 -26.01 7.78 -14.93
N GLN A 331 -25.31 7.73 -13.80
CA GLN A 331 -24.01 8.34 -13.61
C GLN A 331 -22.83 7.44 -14.04
N ALA A 332 -23.06 6.15 -14.28
CA ALA A 332 -21.99 5.18 -14.55
C ALA A 332 -21.06 5.63 -15.69
N GLY A 333 -21.64 6.04 -16.83
CA GLY A 333 -20.86 6.52 -17.98
C GLY A 333 -20.02 7.76 -17.67
N ARG A 334 -20.56 8.69 -16.86
CA ARG A 334 -19.81 9.88 -16.43
C ARG A 334 -18.62 9.52 -15.53
N TYR A 335 -18.82 8.64 -14.56
CA TYR A 335 -17.74 8.21 -13.65
C TYR A 335 -16.66 7.45 -14.42
N THR A 336 -17.02 6.58 -15.35
CA THR A 336 -16.07 5.88 -16.24
C THR A 336 -15.26 6.87 -17.08
N TRP A 337 -15.92 7.87 -17.66
CA TRP A 337 -15.24 8.90 -18.45
C TRP A 337 -14.26 9.74 -17.61
N ILE A 338 -14.67 10.17 -16.40
CA ILE A 338 -13.78 10.92 -15.49
C ILE A 338 -12.56 10.07 -15.11
N MET A 339 -12.75 8.78 -14.79
CA MET A 339 -11.64 7.90 -14.43
C MET A 339 -10.66 7.71 -15.60
N ALA A 340 -11.18 7.56 -16.83
CA ALA A 340 -10.35 7.50 -18.03
C ALA A 340 -9.51 8.77 -18.20
N ALA A 341 -10.11 9.96 -18.03
CA ALA A 341 -9.39 11.24 -18.11
C ALA A 341 -8.30 11.38 -17.04
N ARG A 342 -8.55 10.87 -15.81
CA ARG A 342 -7.55 10.85 -14.74
C ARG A 342 -6.37 9.94 -15.10
N PHE A 343 -6.60 8.75 -15.62
CA PHE A 343 -5.53 7.86 -16.07
C PHE A 343 -4.75 8.41 -17.25
N GLU A 344 -5.42 9.06 -18.21
CA GLU A 344 -4.76 9.79 -19.30
C GLU A 344 -3.83 10.89 -18.76
N ALA A 345 -4.31 11.70 -17.81
CA ALA A 345 -3.52 12.74 -17.19
C ALA A 345 -2.30 12.19 -16.43
N LEU A 346 -2.40 11.01 -15.82
CA LEU A 346 -1.27 10.32 -15.19
C LEU A 346 -0.25 9.83 -16.21
N ALA A 347 -0.71 9.22 -17.30
CA ALA A 347 0.16 8.78 -18.39
C ALA A 347 0.94 9.96 -19.03
N LEU A 348 0.29 11.10 -19.25
CA LEU A 348 0.94 12.30 -19.76
C LEU A 348 2.02 12.86 -18.82
N ARG A 349 1.92 12.59 -17.51
CA ARG A 349 2.95 12.96 -16.51
C ARG A 349 4.08 11.94 -16.41
N GLY A 350 4.06 10.89 -17.24
CA GLY A 350 5.01 9.78 -17.16
C GLY A 350 4.83 8.88 -15.94
N SER A 351 3.63 8.86 -15.38
CA SER A 351 3.27 8.00 -14.26
C SER A 351 2.80 6.65 -14.79
N ASP A 352 3.69 5.72 -15.07
CA ASP A 352 3.36 4.36 -15.51
C ASP A 352 2.79 3.46 -14.39
N PHE A 353 2.30 4.07 -13.32
CA PHE A 353 2.41 3.48 -12.00
C PHE A 353 1.12 2.87 -11.46
N PHE A 354 -0.03 3.06 -12.09
CA PHE A 354 -1.30 2.48 -11.66
C PHE A 354 -1.61 1.14 -12.35
N GLY A 355 -0.62 0.29 -12.54
CA GLY A 355 -0.78 -0.95 -13.28
C GLY A 355 -1.95 -1.80 -12.83
N ARG A 356 -2.14 -1.98 -11.50
CA ARG A 356 -3.28 -2.68 -10.90
C ARG A 356 -4.60 -1.95 -11.19
N GLU A 357 -4.67 -0.68 -10.86
CA GLU A 357 -5.91 0.10 -10.98
C GLU A 357 -6.31 0.29 -12.44
N GLN A 358 -5.34 0.51 -13.33
CA GLN A 358 -5.59 0.61 -14.77
C GLN A 358 -6.03 -0.74 -15.36
N ALA A 359 -5.42 -1.85 -14.93
CA ALA A 359 -5.83 -3.18 -15.37
C ALA A 359 -7.27 -3.50 -14.94
N ARG A 360 -7.63 -3.15 -13.70
CA ARG A 360 -8.99 -3.31 -13.19
C ARG A 360 -9.98 -2.42 -13.95
N PHE A 361 -9.62 -1.17 -14.20
CA PHE A 361 -10.43 -0.25 -14.99
C PHE A 361 -10.67 -0.77 -16.41
N ALA A 362 -9.61 -1.24 -17.08
CA ALA A 362 -9.73 -1.83 -18.40
C ALA A 362 -10.64 -3.08 -18.41
N LEU A 363 -10.50 -3.95 -17.41
CA LEU A 363 -11.27 -5.18 -17.30
C LEU A 363 -12.75 -4.91 -17.00
N GLU A 364 -13.03 -4.15 -15.95
CA GLU A 364 -14.37 -4.07 -15.36
C GLU A 364 -15.22 -2.91 -15.94
N LEU A 365 -14.60 -1.81 -16.40
CA LEU A 365 -15.30 -0.63 -16.87
C LEU A 365 -15.17 -0.37 -18.38
N GLN A 366 -14.03 -0.67 -18.98
CA GLN A 366 -13.84 -0.56 -20.43
C GLN A 366 -14.19 -1.84 -21.17
N HIS A 367 -14.29 -2.97 -20.47
CA HIS A 367 -14.51 -4.31 -21.04
C HIS A 367 -13.47 -4.65 -22.12
N ASP A 368 -12.22 -4.23 -21.89
CA ASP A 368 -11.06 -4.52 -22.73
C ASP A 368 -10.14 -5.53 -22.04
N PRO A 369 -10.41 -6.84 -22.20
CA PRO A 369 -9.65 -7.87 -21.50
C PRO A 369 -8.21 -7.98 -21.99
N GLN A 370 -7.90 -7.57 -23.23
CA GLN A 370 -6.55 -7.62 -23.74
C GLN A 370 -5.67 -6.55 -23.07
N SER A 371 -6.12 -5.32 -23.04
CA SER A 371 -5.43 -4.23 -22.33
C SER A 371 -5.30 -4.53 -20.84
N ALA A 372 -6.36 -5.10 -20.22
CA ALA A 372 -6.32 -5.51 -18.83
C ALA A 372 -5.23 -6.56 -18.56
N LEU A 373 -5.13 -7.58 -19.43
CA LEU A 373 -4.11 -8.63 -19.31
C LEU A 373 -2.69 -8.07 -19.44
N ASP A 374 -2.45 -7.20 -20.41
CA ASP A 374 -1.15 -6.60 -20.64
C ASP A 374 -0.72 -5.71 -19.46
N LEU A 375 -1.65 -4.95 -18.89
CA LEU A 375 -1.43 -4.14 -17.70
C LEU A 375 -1.18 -5.02 -16.46
N ALA A 376 -2.02 -6.04 -16.23
CA ALA A 376 -1.87 -6.96 -15.11
C ALA A 376 -0.55 -7.72 -15.15
N ARG A 377 -0.11 -8.17 -16.34
CA ARG A 377 1.20 -8.82 -16.52
C ARG A 377 2.37 -7.91 -16.20
N ARG A 378 2.33 -6.64 -16.66
CA ARG A 378 3.38 -5.66 -16.31
C ARG A 378 3.41 -5.41 -14.80
N ASN A 379 2.26 -5.23 -14.19
CA ASN A 379 2.15 -5.05 -12.74
C ASN A 379 2.71 -6.25 -11.97
N TRP A 380 2.44 -7.48 -12.43
CA TRP A 380 2.90 -8.73 -11.83
C TRP A 380 4.43 -8.87 -11.76
N GLN A 381 5.17 -8.24 -12.67
CA GLN A 381 6.64 -8.22 -12.62
C GLN A 381 7.18 -7.42 -11.43
N VAL A 382 6.36 -6.50 -10.90
CA VAL A 382 6.75 -5.56 -9.83
C VAL A 382 6.10 -5.96 -8.50
N GLN A 383 4.83 -6.37 -8.52
CA GLN A 383 4.02 -6.67 -7.34
C GLN A 383 3.31 -8.02 -7.48
N ARG A 384 3.27 -8.79 -6.40
CA ARG A 384 2.68 -10.14 -6.36
C ARG A 384 1.78 -10.33 -5.14
N GLU A 385 1.09 -9.27 -4.73
CA GLU A 385 0.10 -9.36 -3.68
C GLU A 385 -1.13 -10.18 -4.11
N PRO A 386 -1.98 -10.63 -3.19
CA PRO A 386 -3.19 -11.40 -3.54
C PRO A 386 -4.07 -10.72 -4.58
N TRP A 387 -4.27 -9.39 -4.48
CA TRP A 387 -5.03 -8.63 -5.45
C TRP A 387 -4.38 -8.59 -6.85
N ASP A 388 -3.04 -8.49 -6.94
CA ASP A 388 -2.33 -8.53 -8.22
C ASP A 388 -2.48 -9.89 -8.88
N THR A 389 -2.39 -10.95 -8.06
CA THR A 389 -2.60 -12.33 -8.50
C THR A 389 -4.01 -12.51 -9.01
N ARG A 390 -5.03 -12.11 -8.24
CA ARG A 390 -6.44 -12.19 -8.63
C ARG A 390 -6.68 -11.53 -9.97
N LEU A 391 -6.26 -10.29 -10.12
CA LEU A 391 -6.49 -9.49 -11.33
C LEU A 391 -5.84 -10.10 -12.57
N LEU A 392 -4.62 -10.65 -12.42
CA LEU A 392 -3.96 -11.35 -13.51
C LEU A 392 -4.74 -12.61 -13.94
N LEU A 393 -5.26 -13.39 -12.97
CA LEU A 393 -6.09 -14.55 -13.28
C LEU A 393 -7.40 -14.16 -13.96
N GLU A 394 -8.09 -13.14 -13.44
CA GLU A 394 -9.35 -12.62 -14.01
C GLU A 394 -9.14 -12.11 -15.44
N ALA A 395 -8.09 -11.32 -15.68
CA ALA A 395 -7.76 -10.78 -16.99
C ALA A 395 -7.38 -11.91 -17.99
N ALA A 396 -6.61 -12.92 -17.57
CA ALA A 396 -6.25 -14.06 -18.40
C ALA A 396 -7.48 -14.89 -18.81
N ILE A 397 -8.43 -15.08 -17.88
CA ILE A 397 -9.71 -15.76 -18.17
C ILE A 397 -10.53 -14.94 -19.16
N ALA A 398 -10.66 -13.64 -18.95
CA ALA A 398 -11.46 -12.77 -19.79
C ALA A 398 -10.88 -12.62 -21.20
N ALA A 399 -9.55 -12.60 -21.33
CA ALA A 399 -8.84 -12.56 -22.61
C ALA A 399 -8.78 -13.92 -23.33
N GLY A 400 -9.22 -15.02 -22.69
CA GLY A 400 -9.11 -16.37 -23.26
C GLY A 400 -7.65 -16.84 -23.42
N GLN A 401 -6.72 -16.35 -22.58
CA GLN A 401 -5.29 -16.63 -22.63
C GLN A 401 -4.78 -17.25 -21.31
N PRO A 402 -5.19 -18.50 -20.98
CA PRO A 402 -4.86 -19.12 -19.70
C PRO A 402 -3.35 -19.24 -19.44
N GLN A 403 -2.55 -19.43 -20.50
CA GLN A 403 -1.09 -19.56 -20.40
C GLN A 403 -0.41 -18.27 -19.89
N ALA A 404 -1.06 -17.12 -20.08
CA ALA A 404 -0.54 -15.84 -19.59
C ALA A 404 -0.50 -15.74 -18.05
N ALA A 405 -1.24 -16.62 -17.36
CA ALA A 405 -1.30 -16.68 -15.90
C ALA A 405 -0.42 -17.81 -15.30
N SER A 406 0.35 -18.56 -16.10
CA SER A 406 1.09 -19.74 -15.63
C SER A 406 2.05 -19.42 -14.47
N GLU A 407 2.83 -18.33 -14.56
CA GLU A 407 3.74 -17.91 -13.49
C GLU A 407 2.98 -17.61 -12.18
N ALA A 408 1.80 -16.99 -12.27
CA ALA A 408 0.98 -16.68 -11.10
C ALA A 408 0.38 -17.96 -10.48
N LEU A 409 -0.02 -18.93 -11.31
CA LEU A 409 -0.49 -20.24 -10.84
C LEU A 409 0.61 -21.02 -10.12
N ASP A 410 1.83 -21.02 -10.65
CA ASP A 410 3.00 -21.63 -10.01
C ASP A 410 3.36 -20.92 -8.71
N PHE A 411 3.27 -19.60 -8.69
CA PHE A 411 3.48 -18.79 -7.49
C PHE A 411 2.47 -19.13 -6.41
N LEU A 412 1.18 -19.18 -6.72
CA LEU A 412 0.12 -19.59 -5.78
C LEU A 412 0.36 -20.97 -5.19
N GLN A 413 0.83 -21.92 -6.00
CA GLN A 413 1.13 -23.27 -5.54
C GLN A 413 2.30 -23.27 -4.53
N ARG A 414 3.36 -22.50 -4.79
CA ARG A 414 4.51 -22.37 -3.87
C ARG A 414 4.13 -21.61 -2.60
N ALA A 415 3.39 -20.52 -2.73
CA ALA A 415 2.94 -19.71 -1.60
C ALA A 415 1.90 -20.41 -0.74
N LYS A 416 1.15 -21.35 -1.31
CA LYS A 416 0.00 -22.03 -0.67
C LYS A 416 -1.07 -21.04 -0.18
N LEU A 417 -1.21 -19.92 -0.88
CA LEU A 417 -2.16 -18.88 -0.52
C LEU A 417 -3.58 -19.48 -0.42
N GLU A 418 -4.21 -19.30 0.73
CA GLU A 418 -5.62 -19.58 0.96
C GLU A 418 -6.41 -18.33 0.59
N ASP A 419 -7.32 -18.42 -0.37
CA ASP A 419 -8.18 -17.30 -0.73
C ASP A 419 -9.42 -17.81 -1.48
N PRO A 420 -10.64 -17.63 -0.91
CA PRO A 420 -11.87 -18.18 -1.47
C PRO A 420 -12.29 -17.54 -2.79
N ILE A 421 -11.71 -16.40 -3.18
CA ILE A 421 -11.96 -15.73 -4.46
C ILE A 421 -10.94 -16.19 -5.50
N ILE A 422 -9.67 -16.29 -5.13
CA ILE A 422 -8.58 -16.67 -6.05
C ILE A 422 -8.61 -18.16 -6.40
N GLU A 423 -8.93 -19.01 -5.44
CA GLU A 423 -8.89 -20.47 -5.63
C GLU A 423 -9.80 -20.99 -6.76
N PRO A 424 -11.06 -20.53 -6.91
CA PRO A 424 -11.90 -20.91 -8.05
C PRO A 424 -11.33 -20.45 -9.40
N LEU A 425 -10.74 -19.26 -9.48
CA LEU A 425 -10.09 -18.73 -10.69
C LEU A 425 -8.89 -19.59 -11.09
N ALA A 426 -8.05 -19.93 -10.11
CA ALA A 426 -6.89 -20.79 -10.35
C ALA A 426 -7.30 -22.21 -10.81
N ARG A 427 -8.35 -22.79 -10.21
CA ARG A 427 -8.90 -24.08 -10.67
C ARG A 427 -9.42 -24.02 -12.10
N ARG A 428 -10.13 -22.96 -12.45
CA ARG A 428 -10.65 -22.76 -13.82
C ARG A 428 -9.54 -22.68 -14.85
N LEU A 429 -8.46 -21.95 -14.56
CA LEU A 429 -7.31 -21.81 -15.47
C LEU A 429 -6.49 -23.10 -15.62
N ARG A 430 -6.37 -23.90 -14.55
CA ARG A 430 -5.68 -25.21 -14.62
C ARG A 430 -6.46 -26.28 -15.41
N ALA A 431 -7.77 -26.09 -15.59
CA ALA A 431 -8.62 -27.01 -16.34
C ALA A 431 -8.67 -26.71 -17.85
N GLN A 432 -8.09 -25.59 -18.29
CA GLN A 432 -7.97 -25.16 -19.68
C GLN A 432 -6.60 -25.50 -20.25
#